data_6c40f1173aeba44062169085207a56c9
#
_entry.id   6c40f1173aeba44062169085207a56c9
#
_cell.length_a   1.000
_cell.length_b   1.000
_cell.length_c   1.000
_cell.angle_alpha   90.00
_cell.angle_beta   90.00
_cell.angle_gamma   90.00
#
_symmetry.space_group_name_H-M   'P 1'
#
loop_
_entity.id
_entity.type
_entity.pdbx_description
1 polymer ?
#
loop_
_entity_poly.entity_id
_entity_poly.type
_entity_poly.pdbx_seq_one_letter_code
_entity_poly.pdbx_strand_id
1 'polypeptide(L)'
;LGLKIGGVKSRSSWGRMITADAFSVAIMATLVNGIKYTAKSQRPNSGSHNSFPSGHTATAFMAATMFHKEYGIRSPWYSVAGYTIATATAYSRLLNNRHWISDVLAGAGIGIISTELGYWITGLIFKDKGIQWKEYDYDLRFPDRTPSFLGLYTGYMFMSREIRLSDELVFHTSAGASSGIEGAWFINNYVGIGGQVIASHVPAQLQMNDSFASYLPGRKTAVVEDGIDFVSASVGAYFDCALTYRWSIGSKLLAGYSFSDAQT
;
A
#
# COMPACT_ATOMS: atom_id res chain seq x y z
N LEU A 1 -24.45 1.81 -4.91
CA LEU A 1 -25.87 1.88 -5.37
C LEU A 1 -26.83 1.26 -4.35
N GLY A 2 -26.61 0.02 -3.86
CA GLY A 2 -27.54 -0.70 -2.97
C GLY A 2 -27.93 0.08 -1.71
N LEU A 3 -26.98 0.67 -0.98
CA LEU A 3 -27.28 1.48 0.21
C LEU A 3 -28.13 2.72 -0.09
N LYS A 4 -27.94 3.32 -1.26
CA LYS A 4 -28.71 4.48 -1.68
C LYS A 4 -30.14 4.12 -2.04
N ILE A 5 -30.36 2.94 -2.64
CA ILE A 5 -31.68 2.36 -2.86
C ILE A 5 -32.35 2.06 -1.52
N GLY A 6 -31.58 1.58 -0.52
CA GLY A 6 -32.04 1.36 0.85
C GLY A 6 -32.24 2.63 1.68
N GLY A 7 -32.21 3.82 1.07
CA GLY A 7 -32.48 5.10 1.75
C GLY A 7 -31.28 5.74 2.46
N VAL A 8 -30.10 5.14 2.39
CA VAL A 8 -28.89 5.75 2.98
C VAL A 8 -28.42 6.89 2.08
N LYS A 9 -28.38 8.11 2.61
CA LYS A 9 -27.93 9.30 1.87
C LYS A 9 -26.46 9.18 1.50
N SER A 10 -26.13 9.24 0.21
CA SER A 10 -24.77 9.29 -0.34
C SER A 10 -24.28 10.74 -0.51
N ARG A 11 -22.98 10.91 -0.73
CA ARG A 11 -22.37 12.23 -1.02
C ARG A 11 -22.95 12.85 -2.29
N SER A 12 -23.11 12.04 -3.33
CA SER A 12 -23.49 12.49 -4.67
C SER A 12 -24.97 12.26 -4.96
N SER A 13 -25.58 13.08 -5.81
CA SER A 13 -26.88 12.82 -6.44
C SER A 13 -26.80 11.53 -7.30
N TRP A 14 -27.93 10.98 -7.70
CA TRP A 14 -27.97 9.79 -8.54
C TRP A 14 -27.20 9.97 -9.84
N GLY A 15 -27.46 11.06 -10.57
CA GLY A 15 -26.79 11.32 -11.83
C GLY A 15 -25.28 11.45 -11.69
N ARG A 16 -24.80 12.20 -10.69
CA ARG A 16 -23.38 12.36 -10.43
C ARG A 16 -22.69 11.05 -10.07
N MET A 17 -23.30 10.27 -9.19
CA MET A 17 -22.76 8.98 -8.74
C MET A 17 -22.67 7.98 -9.89
N ILE A 18 -23.73 7.83 -10.68
CA ILE A 18 -23.76 6.90 -11.82
C ILE A 18 -22.70 7.30 -12.87
N THR A 19 -22.54 8.59 -13.14
CA THR A 19 -21.53 9.09 -14.07
C THR A 19 -20.13 8.81 -13.57
N ALA A 20 -19.86 9.06 -12.28
CA ALA A 20 -18.55 8.76 -11.68
C ALA A 20 -18.24 7.27 -11.71
N ASP A 21 -19.22 6.43 -11.37
CA ASP A 21 -19.09 4.97 -11.40
C ASP A 21 -18.82 4.48 -12.84
N ALA A 22 -19.54 5.01 -13.82
CA ALA A 22 -19.37 4.64 -15.23
C ALA A 22 -17.96 4.98 -15.76
N PHE A 23 -17.45 6.18 -15.49
CA PHE A 23 -16.07 6.54 -15.85
C PHE A 23 -15.06 5.67 -15.14
N SER A 24 -15.23 5.43 -13.86
CA SER A 24 -14.32 4.57 -13.09
C SER A 24 -14.24 3.15 -13.66
N VAL A 25 -15.40 2.56 -13.98
CA VAL A 25 -15.47 1.22 -14.59
C VAL A 25 -14.82 1.21 -15.97
N ALA A 26 -15.10 2.20 -16.80
CA ALA A 26 -14.52 2.29 -18.15
C ALA A 26 -12.98 2.41 -18.10
N ILE A 27 -12.46 3.28 -17.24
CA ILE A 27 -11.01 3.46 -17.06
C ILE A 27 -10.38 2.17 -16.53
N MET A 28 -10.94 1.57 -15.48
CA MET A 28 -10.43 0.34 -14.89
C MET A 28 -10.42 -0.80 -15.92
N ALA A 29 -11.50 -0.99 -16.67
CA ALA A 29 -11.59 -2.04 -17.68
C ALA A 29 -10.55 -1.83 -18.81
N THR A 30 -10.35 -0.60 -19.25
CA THR A 30 -9.36 -0.24 -20.25
C THR A 30 -7.94 -0.54 -19.77
N LEU A 31 -7.59 -0.09 -18.55
CA LEU A 31 -6.26 -0.30 -17.98
C LEU A 31 -5.98 -1.78 -17.73
N VAL A 32 -6.90 -2.49 -17.07
CA VAL A 32 -6.71 -3.92 -16.77
C VAL A 32 -6.55 -4.74 -18.04
N ASN A 33 -7.43 -4.55 -19.02
CA ASN A 33 -7.35 -5.32 -20.28
C ASN A 33 -6.14 -4.91 -21.12
N GLY A 34 -5.87 -3.61 -21.26
CA GLY A 34 -4.72 -3.11 -22.01
C GLY A 34 -3.41 -3.70 -21.47
N ILE A 35 -3.22 -3.67 -20.15
CA ILE A 35 -2.02 -4.24 -19.52
C ILE A 35 -1.99 -5.78 -19.66
N LYS A 36 -3.12 -6.47 -19.53
CA LYS A 36 -3.16 -7.94 -19.72
C LYS A 36 -2.70 -8.36 -21.12
N TYR A 37 -3.11 -7.64 -22.15
CA TYR A 37 -2.73 -7.93 -23.53
C TYR A 37 -1.24 -7.69 -23.79
N THR A 38 -0.62 -6.76 -23.09
CA THR A 38 0.81 -6.41 -23.27
C THR A 38 1.72 -7.25 -22.37
N ALA A 39 1.38 -7.43 -21.09
CA ALA A 39 2.24 -8.07 -20.11
C ALA A 39 2.35 -9.60 -20.28
N LYS A 40 1.30 -10.27 -20.75
CA LYS A 40 1.24 -11.73 -21.00
C LYS A 40 1.85 -12.58 -19.88
N SER A 41 1.68 -12.17 -18.62
CA SER A 41 2.25 -12.83 -17.45
C SER A 41 1.54 -14.16 -17.19
N GLN A 42 2.31 -15.22 -16.92
CA GLN A 42 1.79 -16.55 -16.62
C GLN A 42 1.25 -16.60 -15.17
N ARG A 43 0.17 -17.35 -14.98
CA ARG A 43 -0.40 -17.59 -13.64
C ARG A 43 0.39 -18.62 -12.86
N PRO A 44 0.44 -18.52 -11.51
CA PRO A 44 1.13 -19.49 -10.68
C PRO A 44 0.65 -20.93 -10.85
N ASN A 45 -0.66 -21.14 -11.07
CA ASN A 45 -1.29 -22.46 -11.08
C ASN A 45 -1.73 -22.96 -12.45
N SER A 46 -1.45 -22.24 -13.52
CA SER A 46 -1.89 -22.64 -14.87
C SER A 46 -1.00 -22.06 -15.96
N GLY A 47 -1.05 -22.65 -17.15
CA GLY A 47 -0.36 -22.12 -18.34
C GLY A 47 -0.98 -20.86 -18.95
N SER A 48 -1.99 -20.28 -18.33
CA SER A 48 -2.64 -19.07 -18.85
C SER A 48 -1.76 -17.85 -18.70
N HIS A 49 -1.59 -17.06 -19.77
CA HIS A 49 -0.74 -15.86 -19.82
C HIS A 49 -1.53 -14.56 -19.60
N ASN A 50 -2.45 -14.54 -18.61
CA ASN A 50 -3.27 -13.38 -18.31
C ASN A 50 -3.31 -13.06 -16.79
N SER A 51 -2.19 -13.30 -16.10
CA SER A 51 -2.12 -13.11 -14.66
C SER A 51 -2.13 -11.63 -14.30
N PHE A 52 -1.25 -10.83 -14.88
CA PHE A 52 -1.04 -9.44 -14.53
C PHE A 52 -1.89 -8.47 -15.36
N PRO A 53 -2.54 -7.48 -14.74
CA PRO A 53 -2.85 -7.35 -13.31
C PRO A 53 -4.08 -8.17 -12.91
N SER A 54 -4.32 -8.31 -11.59
CA SER A 54 -5.49 -9.01 -11.06
C SER A 54 -6.78 -8.20 -11.24
N GLY A 55 -7.65 -8.64 -12.17
CA GLY A 55 -8.93 -7.96 -12.42
C GLY A 55 -9.91 -8.04 -11.24
N HIS A 56 -9.96 -9.16 -10.52
CA HIS A 56 -10.82 -9.28 -9.31
C HIS A 56 -10.39 -8.31 -8.21
N THR A 57 -9.10 -8.17 -8.00
CA THR A 57 -8.57 -7.20 -7.05
C THR A 57 -8.85 -5.76 -7.49
N ALA A 58 -8.66 -5.45 -8.79
CA ALA A 58 -8.97 -4.12 -9.32
C ALA A 58 -10.45 -3.76 -9.12
N THR A 59 -11.36 -4.68 -9.42
CA THR A 59 -12.79 -4.47 -9.21
C THR A 59 -13.14 -4.29 -7.74
N ALA A 60 -12.56 -5.10 -6.84
CA ALA A 60 -12.82 -4.99 -5.41
C ALA A 60 -12.34 -3.66 -4.83
N PHE A 61 -11.13 -3.22 -5.17
CA PHE A 61 -10.59 -1.95 -4.70
C PHE A 61 -11.27 -0.75 -5.35
N MET A 62 -11.68 -0.83 -6.61
CA MET A 62 -12.52 0.18 -7.25
C MET A 62 -13.83 0.35 -6.49
N ALA A 63 -14.54 -0.75 -6.20
CA ALA A 63 -15.79 -0.71 -5.46
C ALA A 63 -15.62 -0.16 -4.04
N ALA A 64 -14.54 -0.55 -3.35
CA ALA A 64 -14.22 -0.04 -2.01
C ALA A 64 -13.94 1.47 -2.03
N THR A 65 -13.22 1.96 -3.06
CA THR A 65 -12.92 3.39 -3.20
C THR A 65 -14.17 4.20 -3.55
N MET A 66 -15.04 3.70 -4.43
CA MET A 66 -16.35 4.31 -4.68
C MET A 66 -17.18 4.39 -3.39
N PHE A 67 -17.17 3.32 -2.63
CA PHE A 67 -17.88 3.23 -1.36
C PHE A 67 -17.34 4.25 -0.34
N HIS A 68 -16.03 4.35 -0.23
CA HIS A 68 -15.36 5.36 0.56
C HIS A 68 -15.75 6.78 0.16
N LYS A 69 -15.72 7.10 -1.14
CA LYS A 69 -16.05 8.43 -1.65
C LYS A 69 -17.50 8.85 -1.41
N GLU A 70 -18.42 7.91 -1.45
CA GLU A 70 -19.84 8.21 -1.29
C GLU A 70 -20.32 8.18 0.17
N TYR A 71 -19.69 7.36 1.02
CA TYR A 71 -20.16 7.12 2.39
C TYR A 71 -19.12 7.33 3.47
N GLY A 72 -17.82 7.36 3.13
CA GLY A 72 -16.73 7.49 4.09
C GLY A 72 -16.78 8.79 4.92
N ILE A 73 -17.28 9.88 4.33
CA ILE A 73 -17.50 11.16 5.03
C ILE A 73 -18.55 11.00 6.16
N ARG A 74 -19.53 10.12 5.95
CA ARG A 74 -20.60 9.89 6.91
C ARG A 74 -20.10 9.13 8.15
N SER A 75 -19.28 8.12 7.93
CA SER A 75 -18.60 7.37 8.98
C SER A 75 -17.38 6.66 8.42
N PRO A 76 -16.22 6.73 9.10
CA PRO A 76 -15.01 6.01 8.70
C PRO A 76 -15.21 4.49 8.58
N TRP A 77 -16.16 3.93 9.32
CA TRP A 77 -16.47 2.50 9.31
C TRP A 77 -16.93 1.98 7.94
N TYR A 78 -17.56 2.83 7.11
CA TYR A 78 -17.87 2.45 5.73
C TYR A 78 -16.60 2.20 4.93
N SER A 79 -15.59 3.04 5.10
CA SER A 79 -14.29 2.88 4.44
C SER A 79 -13.56 1.64 4.92
N VAL A 80 -13.51 1.46 6.24
CA VAL A 80 -12.90 0.27 6.88
C VAL A 80 -13.55 -1.00 6.33
N ALA A 81 -14.87 -1.09 6.35
CA ALA A 81 -15.59 -2.26 5.85
C ALA A 81 -15.31 -2.51 4.35
N GLY A 82 -15.37 -1.48 3.51
CA GLY A 82 -15.12 -1.59 2.08
C GLY A 82 -13.72 -2.10 1.76
N TYR A 83 -12.69 -1.48 2.36
CA TYR A 83 -11.30 -1.88 2.11
C TYR A 83 -10.95 -3.23 2.77
N THR A 84 -11.56 -3.60 3.89
CA THR A 84 -11.40 -4.95 4.47
C THR A 84 -11.89 -6.03 3.51
N ILE A 85 -13.08 -5.85 2.91
CA ILE A 85 -13.64 -6.79 1.93
C ILE A 85 -12.74 -6.85 0.68
N ALA A 86 -12.25 -5.71 0.20
CA ALA A 86 -11.36 -5.66 -0.95
C ALA A 86 -10.03 -6.37 -0.67
N THR A 87 -9.46 -6.17 0.51
CA THR A 87 -8.22 -6.85 0.95
C THR A 87 -8.44 -8.35 1.11
N ALA A 88 -9.55 -8.79 1.69
CA ALA A 88 -9.91 -10.20 1.79
C ALA A 88 -10.04 -10.84 0.39
N THR A 89 -10.65 -10.12 -0.56
CA THR A 89 -10.73 -10.55 -1.96
C THR A 89 -9.34 -10.70 -2.57
N ALA A 90 -8.48 -9.72 -2.38
CA ALA A 90 -7.09 -9.73 -2.85
C ALA A 90 -6.31 -10.92 -2.27
N TYR A 91 -6.40 -11.12 -0.96
CA TYR A 91 -5.76 -12.22 -0.27
C TYR A 91 -6.25 -13.59 -0.75
N SER A 92 -7.55 -13.74 -1.02
CA SER A 92 -8.10 -14.98 -1.57
C SER A 92 -7.50 -15.34 -2.95
N ARG A 93 -7.05 -14.35 -3.74
CA ARG A 93 -6.39 -14.61 -5.03
C ARG A 93 -5.00 -15.21 -4.84
N LEU A 94 -4.29 -14.80 -3.80
CA LEU A 94 -2.99 -15.36 -3.42
C LEU A 94 -3.14 -16.78 -2.87
N LEU A 95 -4.03 -16.99 -1.90
CA LEU A 95 -4.30 -18.31 -1.31
C LEU A 95 -4.71 -19.36 -2.34
N ASN A 96 -5.46 -18.96 -3.35
CA ASN A 96 -5.87 -19.85 -4.43
C ASN A 96 -4.83 -20.00 -5.54
N ASN A 97 -3.60 -19.50 -5.37
CA ASN A 97 -2.52 -19.52 -6.36
C ASN A 97 -2.95 -19.03 -7.76
N ARG A 98 -3.91 -18.07 -7.83
CA ARG A 98 -4.43 -17.54 -9.09
C ARG A 98 -3.63 -16.37 -9.62
N HIS A 99 -2.95 -15.66 -8.74
CA HIS A 99 -2.21 -14.43 -9.04
C HIS A 99 -0.96 -14.33 -8.16
N TRP A 100 0.06 -13.68 -8.69
CA TRP A 100 1.23 -13.28 -7.94
C TRP A 100 0.92 -12.04 -7.06
N ILE A 101 1.72 -11.79 -6.05
CA ILE A 101 1.55 -10.61 -5.19
C ILE A 101 1.62 -9.29 -5.98
N SER A 102 2.49 -9.24 -6.99
CA SER A 102 2.60 -8.10 -7.91
C SER A 102 1.31 -7.84 -8.68
N ASP A 103 0.61 -8.92 -9.14
CA ASP A 103 -0.65 -8.79 -9.86
C ASP A 103 -1.75 -8.19 -8.99
N VAL A 104 -1.74 -8.59 -7.72
CA VAL A 104 -2.71 -8.16 -6.71
C VAL A 104 -2.47 -6.69 -6.35
N LEU A 105 -1.23 -6.31 -6.06
CA LEU A 105 -0.86 -4.92 -5.74
C LEU A 105 -1.14 -3.98 -6.91
N ALA A 106 -0.75 -4.36 -8.12
CA ALA A 106 -1.06 -3.60 -9.33
C ALA A 106 -2.58 -3.47 -9.55
N GLY A 107 -3.33 -4.57 -9.35
CA GLY A 107 -4.79 -4.56 -9.43
C GLY A 107 -5.41 -3.59 -8.44
N ALA A 108 -4.98 -3.60 -7.18
CA ALA A 108 -5.45 -2.68 -6.15
C ALA A 108 -5.19 -1.22 -6.54
N GLY A 109 -3.96 -0.90 -6.97
CA GLY A 109 -3.60 0.43 -7.45
C GLY A 109 -4.45 0.91 -8.62
N ILE A 110 -4.65 0.04 -9.62
CA ILE A 110 -5.49 0.37 -10.79
C ILE A 110 -6.94 0.64 -10.36
N GLY A 111 -7.49 -0.15 -9.45
CA GLY A 111 -8.85 0.06 -8.94
C GLY A 111 -9.03 1.42 -8.26
N ILE A 112 -8.09 1.81 -7.40
CA ILE A 112 -8.09 3.10 -6.71
C ILE A 112 -7.94 4.25 -7.70
N ILE A 113 -6.91 4.21 -8.55
CA ILE A 113 -6.62 5.28 -9.52
C ILE A 113 -7.77 5.48 -10.49
N SER A 114 -8.38 4.39 -10.97
CA SER A 114 -9.52 4.47 -11.88
C SER A 114 -10.72 5.17 -11.24
N THR A 115 -10.96 4.93 -9.96
CA THR A 115 -12.02 5.61 -9.21
C THR A 115 -11.69 7.09 -9.03
N GLU A 116 -10.46 7.43 -8.63
CA GLU A 116 -10.03 8.82 -8.47
C GLU A 116 -10.21 9.61 -9.77
N LEU A 117 -9.76 9.04 -10.90
CA LEU A 117 -9.91 9.67 -12.21
C LEU A 117 -11.38 9.79 -12.63
N GLY A 118 -12.20 8.76 -12.40
CA GLY A 118 -13.63 8.81 -12.69
C GLY A 118 -14.37 9.90 -11.93
N TYR A 119 -14.07 10.05 -10.65
CA TYR A 119 -14.63 11.11 -9.82
C TYR A 119 -14.07 12.49 -10.20
N TRP A 120 -12.82 12.58 -10.57
CA TRP A 120 -12.21 13.82 -11.07
C TRP A 120 -12.86 14.30 -12.36
N ILE A 121 -13.01 13.43 -13.38
CA ILE A 121 -13.70 13.74 -14.64
C ILE A 121 -15.15 14.18 -14.38
N THR A 122 -15.85 13.45 -13.53
CA THR A 122 -17.21 13.80 -13.11
C THR A 122 -17.25 15.18 -12.44
N GLY A 123 -16.23 15.50 -11.66
CA GLY A 123 -16.05 16.82 -11.06
C GLY A 123 -15.93 17.95 -12.09
N LEU A 124 -15.21 17.70 -13.19
CA LEU A 124 -15.10 18.66 -14.29
C LEU A 124 -16.45 18.90 -14.99
N ILE A 125 -17.25 17.85 -15.15
CA ILE A 125 -18.56 17.91 -15.84
C ILE A 125 -19.61 18.59 -14.96
N PHE A 126 -19.77 18.11 -13.74
CA PHE A 126 -20.84 18.55 -12.84
C PHE A 126 -20.44 19.76 -11.99
N LYS A 127 -19.15 20.07 -11.89
CA LYS A 127 -18.61 21.06 -10.93
C LYS A 127 -19.15 20.76 -9.52
N ASP A 128 -19.82 21.72 -8.90
CA ASP A 128 -20.44 21.56 -7.57
C ASP A 128 -21.87 21.02 -7.61
N LYS A 129 -22.46 20.87 -8.80
CA LYS A 129 -23.84 20.37 -8.92
C LYS A 129 -23.92 18.90 -8.52
N GLY A 130 -24.97 18.55 -7.78
CA GLY A 130 -25.25 17.17 -7.39
C GLY A 130 -24.41 16.67 -6.21
N ILE A 131 -23.69 17.52 -5.52
CA ILE A 131 -23.07 17.19 -4.22
C ILE A 131 -24.13 17.45 -3.15
N GLN A 132 -24.60 16.39 -2.49
CA GLN A 132 -25.62 16.47 -1.44
C GLN A 132 -25.02 16.71 -0.07
N TRP A 133 -23.80 16.22 0.14
CA TRP A 133 -22.99 16.48 1.32
C TRP A 133 -21.71 17.13 0.80
N LYS A 134 -21.62 18.42 0.96
CA LYS A 134 -20.31 19.07 0.87
C LYS A 134 -19.49 18.47 2.00
N GLU A 135 -18.34 17.89 1.67
CA GLU A 135 -17.24 17.88 2.61
C GLU A 135 -17.27 19.29 3.19
N TYR A 136 -17.47 19.42 4.49
CA TYR A 136 -17.51 20.75 5.12
C TYR A 136 -16.44 21.57 4.44
N ASP A 137 -16.83 22.73 3.92
CA ASP A 137 -15.87 23.73 3.51
C ASP A 137 -14.92 23.84 4.70
N TYR A 138 -13.81 23.12 4.60
CA TYR A 138 -12.73 23.28 5.54
C TYR A 138 -12.30 24.70 5.28
N ASP A 139 -12.95 25.59 6.01
CA ASP A 139 -12.63 27.01 6.08
C ASP A 139 -11.11 27.05 6.16
N LEU A 140 -10.48 27.77 5.26
CA LEU A 140 -9.02 27.88 5.12
C LEU A 140 -8.31 28.41 6.39
N ARG A 141 -9.06 28.66 7.42
CA ARG A 141 -8.61 28.80 8.80
C ARG A 141 -8.46 27.39 9.34
N PHE A 142 -7.22 26.92 9.42
CA PHE A 142 -6.84 25.68 10.07
C PHE A 142 -7.69 25.48 11.33
N PRO A 143 -8.73 24.63 11.31
CA PRO A 143 -9.45 24.35 12.56
C PRO A 143 -8.47 23.69 13.49
N ASP A 144 -8.73 23.76 14.79
CA ASP A 144 -7.99 23.15 15.88
C ASP A 144 -7.95 21.60 15.78
N ARG A 145 -7.59 21.08 14.63
CA ARG A 145 -7.41 19.65 14.39
C ARG A 145 -5.93 19.33 14.50
N THR A 146 -5.63 18.68 15.59
CA THR A 146 -4.35 18.00 15.74
C THR A 146 -4.21 16.93 14.63
N PRO A 147 -3.12 16.87 13.88
CA PRO A 147 -2.92 15.93 12.77
C PRO A 147 -2.60 14.51 13.27
N SER A 148 -3.28 14.07 14.34
CA SER A 148 -3.10 12.74 14.92
C SER A 148 -3.47 11.66 13.91
N PHE A 149 -2.65 10.63 13.79
CA PHE A 149 -2.84 9.56 12.82
C PHE A 149 -2.44 8.20 13.37
N LEU A 150 -2.99 7.17 12.74
CA LEU A 150 -2.55 5.79 12.83
C LEU A 150 -2.53 5.24 11.41
N GLY A 151 -1.42 4.68 10.99
CA GLY A 151 -1.21 4.22 9.64
C GLY A 151 -0.39 2.95 9.53
N LEU A 152 -0.45 2.36 8.35
CA LEU A 152 0.42 1.26 7.96
C LEU A 152 1.64 1.83 7.24
N TYR A 153 2.80 1.35 7.63
CA TYR A 153 4.06 1.66 6.98
C TYR A 153 4.45 0.51 6.05
N THR A 154 4.83 0.85 4.83
CA THR A 154 5.48 -0.07 3.90
C THR A 154 6.65 0.65 3.25
N GLY A 155 7.78 -0.02 3.14
CA GLY A 155 8.98 0.59 2.58
C GLY A 155 9.92 -0.42 1.96
N TYR A 156 10.79 0.08 1.08
CA TYR A 156 11.93 -0.66 0.58
C TYR A 156 13.20 -0.12 1.24
N MET A 157 14.04 -1.03 1.68
CA MET A 157 15.37 -0.73 2.21
C MET A 157 16.41 -1.02 1.13
N PHE A 158 17.00 0.04 0.57
CA PHE A 158 18.08 -0.10 -0.39
C PHE A 158 19.40 -0.26 0.38
N MET A 159 19.77 -1.50 0.66
CA MET A 159 20.99 -1.84 1.39
C MET A 159 21.78 -2.85 0.58
N SER A 160 22.36 -2.37 -0.52
CA SER A 160 23.31 -3.18 -1.28
C SER A 160 24.72 -2.88 -0.76
N ARG A 161 25.26 -3.77 0.04
CA ARG A 161 26.62 -3.66 0.58
C ARG A 161 27.33 -5.00 0.46
N GLU A 162 28.56 -4.95 -0.02
CA GLU A 162 29.52 -6.04 0.12
C GLU A 162 30.32 -5.80 1.40
N ILE A 163 30.24 -6.75 2.31
CA ILE A 163 31.08 -6.76 3.53
C ILE A 163 32.02 -7.95 3.39
N ARG A 164 33.31 -7.70 3.20
CA ARG A 164 34.33 -8.73 3.21
C ARG A 164 34.66 -9.07 4.66
N LEU A 165 34.29 -10.27 5.07
CA LEU A 165 34.59 -10.79 6.41
C LEU A 165 35.97 -11.39 6.45
N SER A 166 36.46 -11.93 5.32
CA SER A 166 37.83 -12.41 5.10
C SER A 166 38.10 -12.41 3.59
N ASP A 167 39.34 -12.73 3.17
CA ASP A 167 39.71 -12.87 1.75
C ASP A 167 38.92 -14.00 1.06
N GLU A 168 38.26 -14.87 1.83
CA GLU A 168 37.52 -16.06 1.36
C GLU A 168 35.99 -15.96 1.53
N LEU A 169 35.51 -15.00 2.32
CA LEU A 169 34.11 -14.84 2.70
C LEU A 169 33.60 -13.44 2.39
N VAL A 170 32.65 -13.38 1.46
CA VAL A 170 31.97 -12.12 1.09
C VAL A 170 30.49 -12.22 1.41
N PHE A 171 30.01 -11.28 2.18
CA PHE A 171 28.62 -11.14 2.55
C PHE A 171 27.97 -10.08 1.69
N HIS A 172 26.99 -10.49 0.89
CA HIS A 172 26.21 -9.60 0.04
C HIS A 172 24.83 -9.39 0.63
N THR A 173 24.46 -8.12 0.85
CA THR A 173 23.07 -7.77 1.15
C THR A 173 22.40 -7.17 -0.06
N SER A 174 21.14 -7.52 -0.29
CA SER A 174 20.32 -6.95 -1.36
C SER A 174 19.22 -6.06 -0.79
N ALA A 175 18.42 -5.47 -1.68
CA ALA A 175 17.30 -4.64 -1.27
C ALA A 175 16.30 -5.45 -0.43
N GLY A 176 15.95 -4.92 0.73
CA GLY A 176 14.98 -5.51 1.64
C GLY A 176 13.61 -4.84 1.58
N ALA A 177 12.65 -5.46 2.23
CA ALA A 177 11.31 -4.92 2.42
C ALA A 177 11.02 -4.70 3.90
N SER A 178 10.25 -3.68 4.20
CA SER A 178 9.79 -3.40 5.56
C SER A 178 8.30 -3.10 5.58
N SER A 179 7.64 -3.53 6.63
CA SER A 179 6.23 -3.25 6.88
C SER A 179 5.97 -3.09 8.38
N GLY A 180 5.00 -2.27 8.73
CA GLY A 180 4.70 -2.03 10.13
C GLY A 180 3.52 -1.11 10.37
N ILE A 181 3.39 -0.71 11.62
CA ILE A 181 2.38 0.22 12.09
C ILE A 181 3.08 1.45 12.63
N GLU A 182 2.59 2.61 12.28
CA GLU A 182 3.08 3.90 12.74
C GLU A 182 1.90 4.76 13.18
N GLY A 183 2.07 5.50 14.28
CA GLY A 183 1.04 6.43 14.73
C GLY A 183 1.60 7.51 15.63
N ALA A 184 0.91 8.65 15.63
CA ALA A 184 1.24 9.77 16.49
C ALA A 184 -0.01 10.48 17.01
N TRP A 185 0.05 10.87 18.25
CA TRP A 185 -0.90 11.76 18.88
C TRP A 185 -0.31 13.16 18.96
N PHE A 186 -0.91 14.09 18.26
CA PHE A 186 -0.46 15.47 18.28
C PHE A 186 -1.11 16.25 19.42
N ILE A 187 -0.26 16.94 20.19
CA ILE A 187 -0.68 17.78 21.31
C ILE A 187 -1.20 19.13 20.79
N ASN A 188 -0.62 19.60 19.70
CA ASN A 188 -1.02 20.80 18.97
C ASN A 188 -0.86 20.56 17.45
N ASN A 189 -1.06 21.59 16.65
CA ASN A 189 -1.00 21.47 15.17
C ASN A 189 0.41 21.18 14.63
N TYR A 190 1.45 21.25 15.44
CA TYR A 190 2.85 21.16 14.99
C TYR A 190 3.64 20.04 15.64
N VAL A 191 3.30 19.65 16.87
CA VAL A 191 4.09 18.71 17.66
C VAL A 191 3.21 17.61 18.23
N GLY A 192 3.64 16.37 18.03
CA GLY A 192 3.03 15.16 18.55
C GLY A 192 4.03 14.19 19.15
N ILE A 193 3.53 13.23 19.88
CA ILE A 193 4.28 12.09 20.41
C ILE A 193 3.72 10.84 19.78
N GLY A 194 4.60 9.94 19.34
CA GLY A 194 4.17 8.74 18.68
C GLY A 194 5.24 7.68 18.63
N GLY A 195 4.99 6.65 17.83
CA GLY A 195 5.93 5.57 17.65
C GLY A 195 5.60 4.71 16.43
N GLN A 196 6.50 3.79 16.18
CA GLN A 196 6.35 2.82 15.11
C GLN A 196 6.90 1.46 15.53
N VAL A 197 6.29 0.42 14.99
CA VAL A 197 6.82 -0.95 15.05
C VAL A 197 6.92 -1.43 13.61
N ILE A 198 8.13 -1.76 13.18
CA ILE A 198 8.43 -2.14 11.80
C ILE A 198 9.14 -3.48 11.81
N ALA A 199 8.60 -4.44 11.07
CA ALA A 199 9.27 -5.68 10.70
C ALA A 199 9.97 -5.48 9.36
N SER A 200 11.22 -5.89 9.27
CA SER A 200 12.05 -5.75 8.07
C SER A 200 12.72 -7.06 7.75
N HIS A 201 12.74 -7.38 6.46
CA HIS A 201 13.43 -8.53 5.91
C HIS A 201 14.46 -8.04 4.89
N VAL A 202 15.72 -8.39 5.12
CA VAL A 202 16.83 -8.07 4.21
C VAL A 202 17.44 -9.36 3.71
N PRO A 203 17.24 -9.72 2.43
CA PRO A 203 17.89 -10.89 1.86
C PRO A 203 19.41 -10.74 1.93
N ALA A 204 20.07 -11.76 2.40
CA ALA A 204 21.51 -11.82 2.53
C ALA A 204 22.05 -13.08 1.89
N GLN A 205 23.19 -12.99 1.22
CA GLN A 205 23.87 -14.11 0.59
C GLN A 205 25.31 -14.15 1.09
N LEU A 206 25.71 -15.29 1.62
CA LEU A 206 27.09 -15.57 1.96
C LEU A 206 27.74 -16.30 0.79
N GLN A 207 28.67 -15.65 0.12
CA GLN A 207 29.43 -16.21 -0.98
C GLN A 207 30.83 -16.62 -0.50
N MET A 208 31.14 -17.91 -0.63
CA MET A 208 32.48 -18.44 -0.36
C MET A 208 33.29 -18.46 -1.65
N ASN A 209 34.55 -18.05 -1.57
CA ASN A 209 35.48 -18.10 -2.70
C ASN A 209 35.85 -19.56 -3.04
N ASP A 210 36.14 -19.83 -4.32
CA ASP A 210 36.40 -21.17 -4.87
C ASP A 210 37.54 -21.93 -4.16
N SER A 211 38.48 -21.21 -3.51
CA SER A 211 39.56 -21.82 -2.73
C SER A 211 39.08 -22.63 -1.52
N PHE A 212 37.98 -22.21 -0.89
CA PHE A 212 37.42 -22.92 0.26
C PHE A 212 36.46 -24.04 -0.17
N ALA A 213 35.83 -23.90 -1.34
CA ALA A 213 34.92 -24.91 -1.91
C ALA A 213 35.68 -26.21 -2.22
N SER A 214 36.98 -26.15 -2.46
CA SER A 214 37.80 -27.34 -2.76
C SER A 214 38.01 -28.30 -1.57
N TYR A 215 37.83 -27.78 -0.34
CA TYR A 215 37.94 -28.61 0.90
C TYR A 215 36.65 -29.33 1.30
N LEU A 216 35.51 -29.04 0.63
CA LEU A 216 34.23 -29.65 0.86
C LEU A 216 33.85 -30.56 -0.33
N PRO A 217 34.09 -31.85 -0.29
CA PRO A 217 33.81 -32.77 -1.39
C PRO A 217 32.29 -32.80 -1.67
N GLY A 218 31.89 -32.30 -2.84
CA GLY A 218 30.53 -32.46 -3.38
C GLY A 218 29.67 -31.18 -3.41
N ARG A 219 30.14 -30.02 -2.99
CA ARG A 219 29.42 -28.74 -3.12
C ARG A 219 30.17 -27.78 -4.01
N LYS A 220 29.60 -27.49 -5.16
CA LYS A 220 29.93 -26.32 -5.96
C LYS A 220 29.34 -25.10 -5.24
N THR A 221 30.19 -24.13 -4.89
CA THR A 221 29.85 -22.80 -4.34
C THR A 221 28.65 -22.83 -3.37
N ALA A 222 28.88 -22.94 -2.08
CA ALA A 222 27.81 -22.86 -1.10
C ALA A 222 27.36 -21.40 -1.00
N VAL A 223 26.32 -21.04 -1.74
CA VAL A 223 25.57 -19.82 -1.47
C VAL A 223 24.56 -20.19 -0.39
N VAL A 224 24.76 -19.70 0.80
CA VAL A 224 23.74 -19.75 1.84
C VAL A 224 22.87 -18.53 1.62
N GLU A 225 21.68 -18.76 1.06
CA GLU A 225 20.65 -17.74 0.95
C GLU A 225 19.87 -17.74 2.27
N ASP A 226 20.07 -16.71 3.05
CA ASP A 226 19.28 -16.50 4.27
C ASP A 226 18.91 -15.03 4.36
N GLY A 227 17.84 -14.70 5.07
CA GLY A 227 17.40 -13.33 5.29
C GLY A 227 17.72 -12.88 6.71
N ILE A 228 18.05 -11.62 6.86
CA ILE A 228 18.14 -11.00 8.17
C ILE A 228 16.77 -10.41 8.49
N ASP A 229 16.08 -11.03 9.44
CA ASP A 229 14.83 -10.54 9.95
C ASP A 229 15.07 -9.72 11.22
N PHE A 230 14.52 -8.52 11.26
CA PHE A 230 14.55 -7.72 12.47
C PHE A 230 13.24 -6.97 12.66
N VAL A 231 12.84 -6.84 13.93
CA VAL A 231 11.72 -6.02 14.34
C VAL A 231 12.27 -4.84 15.12
N SER A 232 11.92 -3.64 14.69
CA SER A 232 12.29 -2.42 15.38
C SER A 232 11.06 -1.78 16.01
N ALA A 233 11.20 -1.35 17.27
CA ALA A 233 10.20 -0.55 17.97
C ALA A 233 10.84 0.78 18.36
N SER A 234 10.19 1.88 18.02
CA SER A 234 10.70 3.22 18.29
C SER A 234 9.59 4.18 18.71
N VAL A 235 9.95 5.13 19.56
CA VAL A 235 9.05 6.18 20.06
C VAL A 235 9.76 7.52 19.99
N GLY A 236 9.00 8.61 19.89
CA GLY A 236 9.59 9.95 19.88
C GLY A 236 8.65 11.06 19.44
N ALA A 237 9.25 12.14 19.01
CA ALA A 237 8.53 13.35 18.61
C ALA A 237 8.21 13.32 17.11
N TYR A 238 7.02 13.74 16.78
CA TYR A 238 6.54 13.99 15.43
C TYR A 238 6.28 15.47 15.24
N PHE A 239 6.66 15.99 14.09
CA PHE A 239 6.47 17.37 13.72
C PHE A 239 5.68 17.44 12.42
N ASP A 240 4.71 18.33 12.36
CA ASP A 240 3.92 18.58 11.15
C ASP A 240 3.83 20.08 10.89
N CYS A 241 3.99 20.47 9.64
CA CYS A 241 3.81 21.83 9.18
C CYS A 241 2.88 21.83 7.98
N ALA A 242 1.67 22.28 8.19
CA ALA A 242 0.70 22.40 7.12
C ALA A 242 1.11 23.53 6.17
N LEU A 243 1.31 23.20 4.90
CA LEU A 243 1.61 24.17 3.83
C LEU A 243 0.32 24.71 3.20
N THR A 244 -0.65 23.82 3.02
CA THR A 244 -1.98 24.13 2.52
C THR A 244 -2.99 23.21 3.18
N TYR A 245 -4.28 23.39 2.92
CA TYR A 245 -5.32 22.49 3.44
C TYR A 245 -5.17 21.02 2.97
N ARG A 246 -4.37 20.75 1.94
CA ARG A 246 -4.13 19.41 1.36
C ARG A 246 -2.71 18.90 1.57
N TRP A 247 -1.76 19.76 1.86
CA TRP A 247 -0.36 19.41 1.91
C TRP A 247 0.25 19.84 3.23
N SER A 248 0.89 18.92 3.88
CA SER A 248 1.76 19.18 5.02
C SER A 248 3.13 18.55 4.80
N ILE A 249 4.13 19.08 5.47
CA ILE A 249 5.45 18.49 5.57
C ILE A 249 5.61 18.01 7.01
N GLY A 250 5.76 16.69 7.16
CA GLY A 250 6.04 16.07 8.44
C GLY A 250 7.49 15.64 8.57
N SER A 251 8.00 15.68 9.80
CA SER A 251 9.27 15.08 10.19
C SER A 251 9.11 14.34 11.51
N LYS A 252 10.03 13.43 11.81
CA LYS A 252 10.00 12.66 13.06
C LYS A 252 11.40 12.45 13.58
N LEU A 253 11.54 12.49 14.90
CA LEU A 253 12.74 12.14 15.63
C LEU A 253 12.40 11.02 16.60
N LEU A 254 12.86 9.82 16.28
CA LEU A 254 12.52 8.61 17.01
C LEU A 254 13.78 7.98 17.60
N ALA A 255 13.65 7.45 18.79
CA ALA A 255 14.64 6.58 19.41
C ALA A 255 13.98 5.23 19.69
N GLY A 256 14.72 4.14 19.46
CA GLY A 256 14.14 2.82 19.59
C GLY A 256 15.19 1.72 19.63
N TYR A 257 14.70 0.50 19.69
CA TYR A 257 15.50 -0.71 19.73
C TYR A 257 15.09 -1.64 18.61
N SER A 258 16.08 -2.33 18.02
CA SER A 258 15.86 -3.37 17.02
C SER A 258 16.21 -4.73 17.61
N PHE A 259 15.31 -5.68 17.44
CA PHE A 259 15.49 -7.08 17.78
C PHE A 259 15.75 -7.84 16.49
N SER A 260 16.86 -8.54 16.37
CA SER A 260 17.12 -9.49 15.30
C SER A 260 17.00 -10.90 15.85
N ASP A 261 16.24 -11.74 15.19
CA ASP A 261 16.26 -13.20 15.46
C ASP A 261 17.40 -13.77 14.61
N ALA A 262 18.58 -13.83 15.21
CA ALA A 262 19.67 -14.61 14.65
C ALA A 262 19.38 -16.07 15.01
N GLN A 263 18.70 -16.79 14.13
CA GLN A 263 18.63 -18.25 14.27
C GLN A 263 20.06 -18.79 14.14
N THR A 264 20.61 -19.20 15.27
CA THR A 264 21.89 -19.93 15.39
C THR A 264 21.76 -21.34 14.84
#